data_0958066a2f2588698331db1bbb1c8958
#
_entry.id   0958066a2f2588698331db1bbb1c8958
#
_cell.length_a   1.000
_cell.length_b   1.000
_cell.length_c   1.000
_cell.angle_alpha   90.00
_cell.angle_beta   90.00
_cell.angle_gamma   90.00
#
_symmetry.space_group_name_H-M   'P 1'
#
loop_
_entity.id
_entity.type
_entity.pdbx_description
1 polymer ?
#
loop_
_entity_poly.entity_id
_entity_poly.type
_entity_poly.pdbx_seq_one_letter_code
_entity_poly.pdbx_strand_id
1 'polypeptide(L)'
;MEKKITVIKGDGIGPEIVTEAQKVLDKVAEKFGHKFVYTDILMGGCSIDKYGVPLTDEAVEIAKNSDAVLLGSIGGNTSTSPWYKLAPNLRPEAGLLKIRKELGLFANLRPANLYPELREACPLKDDIIGDGFDMMIMRELTGGLYFGARKTENVDGVETAVDTLTYNENEIRRIAIRGFDIAMKRRKKVTSVDKANVLDSSRLWRKVVN
;
A
#
# COMPACT_ATOMS: atom_id res chain seq x y z
N MET A 1 26.41 6.88 3.66
CA MET A 1 25.59 7.30 2.47
C MET A 1 24.67 8.44 2.88
N GLU A 2 24.35 9.34 1.95
CA GLU A 2 23.31 10.36 2.14
C GLU A 2 22.05 9.96 1.37
N LYS A 3 20.86 10.12 1.98
CA LYS A 3 19.57 9.79 1.40
C LYS A 3 18.53 10.86 1.70
N LYS A 4 17.77 11.24 0.69
CA LYS A 4 16.64 12.16 0.79
C LYS A 4 15.37 11.35 1.09
N ILE A 5 14.67 11.69 2.14
CA ILE A 5 13.45 11.00 2.56
C ILE A 5 12.30 12.00 2.61
N THR A 6 11.28 11.79 1.79
CA THR A 6 10.03 12.53 1.94
C THR A 6 9.24 11.93 3.11
N VAL A 7 8.76 12.77 4.01
CA VAL A 7 8.01 12.38 5.20
C VAL A 7 6.56 12.80 5.07
N ILE A 8 5.66 11.84 5.19
CA ILE A 8 4.22 12.04 5.20
C ILE A 8 3.70 11.58 6.55
N LYS A 9 3.53 12.51 7.48
CA LYS A 9 2.96 12.20 8.80
C LYS A 9 1.51 11.76 8.67
N GLY A 10 0.76 12.42 7.79
CA GLY A 10 -0.64 12.10 7.51
C GLY A 10 -1.58 12.50 8.64
N ASP A 11 -2.57 11.64 8.92
CA ASP A 11 -3.71 11.93 9.77
C ASP A 11 -3.71 11.07 11.06
N GLY A 12 -4.55 11.46 12.03
CA GLY A 12 -4.79 10.69 13.24
C GLY A 12 -3.51 10.40 14.03
N ILE A 13 -3.17 9.12 14.21
CA ILE A 13 -1.96 8.68 14.93
C ILE A 13 -0.66 8.86 14.10
N GLY A 14 -0.78 9.20 12.82
CA GLY A 14 0.35 9.28 11.88
C GLY A 14 1.51 10.15 12.37
N PRO A 15 1.28 11.40 12.83
CA PRO A 15 2.33 12.27 13.35
C PRO A 15 3.12 11.65 14.52
N GLU A 16 2.44 10.95 15.42
CA GLU A 16 3.06 10.30 16.58
C GLU A 16 3.98 9.15 16.12
N ILE A 17 3.46 8.19 15.35
CA ILE A 17 4.23 7.02 14.92
C ILE A 17 5.41 7.39 14.00
N VAL A 18 5.24 8.39 13.13
CA VAL A 18 6.30 8.85 12.24
C VAL A 18 7.41 9.54 13.01
N THR A 19 7.08 10.31 14.05
CA THR A 19 8.08 10.93 14.93
C THR A 19 8.96 9.86 15.60
N GLU A 20 8.37 8.79 16.11
CA GLU A 20 9.13 7.69 16.70
C GLU A 20 9.97 6.93 15.65
N ALA A 21 9.43 6.72 14.46
CA ALA A 21 10.16 6.11 13.35
C ALA A 21 11.39 6.95 12.95
N GLN A 22 11.26 8.28 12.89
CA GLN A 22 12.39 9.18 12.59
C GLN A 22 13.49 9.08 13.66
N LYS A 23 13.16 9.02 14.94
CA LYS A 23 14.14 8.80 16.01
C LYS A 23 14.97 7.52 15.80
N VAL A 24 14.31 6.43 15.39
CA VAL A 24 15.00 5.17 15.06
C VAL A 24 15.91 5.34 13.85
N LEU A 25 15.42 5.99 12.78
CA LEU A 25 16.24 6.26 11.59
C LEU A 25 17.46 7.11 11.91
N ASP A 26 17.32 8.13 12.75
CA ASP A 26 18.43 8.99 13.19
C ASP A 26 19.48 8.20 13.98
N LYS A 27 19.04 7.30 14.84
CA LYS A 27 19.96 6.40 15.57
C LYS A 27 20.68 5.40 14.65
N VAL A 28 20.00 4.89 13.64
CA VAL A 28 20.61 4.06 12.60
C VAL A 28 21.63 4.86 11.80
N ALA A 29 21.28 6.10 11.42
CA ALA A 29 22.18 6.99 10.70
C ALA A 29 23.46 7.27 11.50
N GLU A 30 23.33 7.63 12.78
CA GLU A 30 24.45 7.84 13.70
C GLU A 30 25.34 6.58 13.81
N LYS A 31 24.73 5.41 14.06
CA LYS A 31 25.44 4.15 14.27
C LYS A 31 26.22 3.67 13.05
N PHE A 32 25.69 3.86 11.85
CA PHE A 32 26.25 3.33 10.61
C PHE A 32 26.88 4.39 9.70
N GLY A 33 27.03 5.63 10.16
CA GLY A 33 27.64 6.72 9.39
C GLY A 33 26.81 7.10 8.15
N HIS A 34 25.50 7.15 8.30
CA HIS A 34 24.59 7.60 7.24
C HIS A 34 24.09 9.03 7.54
N LYS A 35 23.52 9.67 6.55
CA LYS A 35 22.82 10.96 6.68
C LYS A 35 21.49 10.87 5.99
N PHE A 36 20.40 11.12 6.71
CA PHE A 36 19.06 11.23 6.15
C PHE A 36 18.62 12.69 6.14
N VAL A 37 18.17 13.16 4.99
CA VAL A 37 17.63 14.51 4.81
C VAL A 37 16.13 14.38 4.64
N TYR A 38 15.37 14.87 5.60
CA TYR A 38 13.91 14.79 5.61
C TYR A 38 13.26 16.01 4.99
N THR A 39 12.22 15.78 4.19
CA THR A 39 11.35 16.83 3.66
C THR A 39 9.90 16.45 3.96
N ASP A 40 9.23 17.24 4.81
CA ASP A 40 7.84 17.00 5.17
C ASP A 40 6.90 17.47 4.06
N ILE A 41 5.91 16.65 3.71
CA ILE A 41 4.77 17.02 2.84
C ILE A 41 3.46 16.62 3.49
N LEU A 42 2.36 17.28 3.10
CA LEU A 42 1.02 16.94 3.55
C LEU A 42 0.34 16.01 2.58
N MET A 43 -0.35 14.99 3.12
CA MET A 43 -1.22 14.09 2.36
C MET A 43 -2.33 13.58 3.28
N GLY A 44 -3.53 13.40 2.72
CA GLY A 44 -4.69 12.95 3.46
C GLY A 44 -5.59 14.09 3.91
N GLY A 45 -6.24 13.92 5.06
CA GLY A 45 -7.14 14.92 5.64
C GLY A 45 -6.43 16.23 5.97
N CYS A 46 -5.22 16.16 6.52
CA CYS A 46 -4.42 17.35 6.81
C CYS A 46 -4.08 18.18 5.56
N SER A 47 -3.93 17.55 4.40
CA SER A 47 -3.76 18.24 3.12
C SER A 47 -5.08 18.86 2.64
N ILE A 48 -6.19 18.15 2.80
CA ILE A 48 -7.52 18.66 2.46
C ILE A 48 -7.85 19.91 3.27
N ASP A 49 -7.59 19.87 4.58
CA ASP A 49 -7.86 21.01 5.48
C ASP A 49 -7.05 22.25 5.10
N LYS A 50 -5.84 22.08 4.57
CA LYS A 50 -4.96 23.19 4.21
C LYS A 50 -5.11 23.66 2.77
N TYR A 51 -5.26 22.72 1.84
CA TYR A 51 -5.18 22.98 0.39
C TYR A 51 -6.45 22.63 -0.38
N GLY A 52 -7.46 22.04 0.26
CA GLY A 52 -8.69 21.58 -0.39
C GLY A 52 -8.55 20.31 -1.22
N VAL A 53 -7.35 19.71 -1.26
CA VAL A 53 -7.06 18.48 -2.02
C VAL A 53 -6.26 17.49 -1.17
N PRO A 54 -6.46 16.17 -1.36
CA PRO A 54 -5.81 15.16 -0.53
C PRO A 54 -4.29 15.02 -0.79
N LEU A 55 -3.80 15.50 -1.92
CA LEU A 55 -2.38 15.54 -2.27
C LEU A 55 -2.16 16.54 -3.42
N THR A 56 -1.29 17.52 -3.21
CA THR A 56 -0.91 18.51 -4.22
C THR A 56 0.09 17.94 -5.23
N ASP A 57 0.17 18.53 -6.43
CA ASP A 57 1.14 18.12 -7.45
C ASP A 57 2.58 18.47 -7.02
N GLU A 58 2.76 19.59 -6.30
CA GLU A 58 4.05 19.96 -5.71
C GLU A 58 4.56 18.89 -4.74
N ALA A 59 3.69 18.37 -3.88
CA ALA A 59 4.03 17.29 -2.94
C ALA A 59 4.42 16.00 -3.67
N VAL A 60 3.77 15.70 -4.79
CA VAL A 60 4.15 14.57 -5.66
C VAL A 60 5.55 14.76 -6.23
N GLU A 61 5.86 15.94 -6.73
CA GLU A 61 7.19 16.21 -7.31
C GLU A 61 8.30 16.15 -6.25
N ILE A 62 8.05 16.61 -5.02
CA ILE A 62 8.99 16.43 -3.90
C ILE A 62 9.24 14.95 -3.65
N ALA A 63 8.18 14.13 -3.60
CA ALA A 63 8.30 12.69 -3.39
C ALA A 63 9.05 11.97 -4.52
N LYS A 64 8.83 12.36 -5.79
CA LYS A 64 9.55 11.83 -6.95
C LYS A 64 11.05 12.12 -6.90
N ASN A 65 11.45 13.26 -6.31
CA ASN A 65 12.83 13.70 -6.18
C ASN A 65 13.52 13.20 -4.90
N SER A 66 12.90 12.30 -4.16
CA SER A 66 13.48 11.66 -2.98
C SER A 66 13.87 10.20 -3.24
N ASP A 67 14.76 9.67 -2.40
CA ASP A 67 15.19 8.26 -2.46
C ASP A 67 14.13 7.32 -1.88
N ALA A 68 13.34 7.81 -0.91
CA ALA A 68 12.30 7.03 -0.24
C ALA A 68 11.21 7.95 0.33
N VAL A 69 10.06 7.36 0.62
CA VAL A 69 8.94 8.02 1.30
C VAL A 69 8.63 7.28 2.60
N LEU A 70 8.68 7.99 3.73
CA LEU A 70 8.21 7.50 5.02
C LEU A 70 6.76 7.96 5.22
N LEU A 71 5.84 7.01 5.30
CA LEU A 71 4.41 7.26 5.40
C LEU A 71 3.86 6.80 6.75
N GLY A 72 3.12 7.67 7.42
CA GLY A 72 2.35 7.37 8.62
C GLY A 72 0.99 6.76 8.31
N SER A 73 -0.09 7.46 8.69
CA SER A 73 -1.46 7.00 8.46
C SER A 73 -2.27 8.04 7.68
N ILE A 74 -3.24 7.57 6.90
CA ILE A 74 -4.10 8.42 6.08
C ILE A 74 -5.56 8.11 6.38
N GLY A 75 -6.36 9.17 6.48
CA GLY A 75 -7.79 9.07 6.71
C GLY A 75 -8.18 9.14 8.19
N GLY A 76 -9.44 8.96 8.45
CA GLY A 76 -10.03 9.05 9.78
C GLY A 76 -11.26 8.17 9.91
N ASN A 77 -12.05 8.39 10.95
CA ASN A 77 -13.31 7.69 11.14
C ASN A 77 -14.31 8.08 10.04
N THR A 78 -14.76 7.12 9.26
CA THR A 78 -15.65 7.32 8.11
C THR A 78 -17.01 7.93 8.48
N SER A 79 -17.46 7.72 9.71
CA SER A 79 -18.76 8.23 10.20
C SER A 79 -18.67 9.65 10.76
N THR A 80 -17.52 10.06 11.29
CA THR A 80 -17.38 11.32 12.02
C THR A 80 -16.50 12.35 11.33
N SER A 81 -15.53 11.95 10.53
CA SER A 81 -14.62 12.88 9.87
C SER A 81 -15.32 13.62 8.72
N PRO A 82 -15.14 14.95 8.61
CA PRO A 82 -15.80 15.77 7.59
C PRO A 82 -15.38 15.42 6.17
N TRP A 83 -14.19 14.88 5.99
CA TRP A 83 -13.63 14.53 4.68
C TRP A 83 -14.45 13.49 3.91
N TYR A 84 -15.19 12.60 4.60
CA TYR A 84 -16.02 11.58 3.95
C TYR A 84 -17.35 12.09 3.38
N LYS A 85 -17.69 13.37 3.66
CA LYS A 85 -18.78 14.09 2.99
C LYS A 85 -18.38 14.63 1.62
N LEU A 86 -17.07 14.64 1.32
CA LEU A 86 -16.55 15.10 0.04
C LEU A 86 -16.74 14.04 -1.05
N ALA A 87 -16.64 14.48 -2.30
CA ALA A 87 -16.63 13.57 -3.45
C ALA A 87 -15.48 12.54 -3.32
N PRO A 88 -15.63 11.30 -3.81
CA PRO A 88 -14.64 10.23 -3.63
C PRO A 88 -13.21 10.58 -4.04
N ASN A 89 -13.04 11.38 -5.09
CA ASN A 89 -11.74 11.84 -5.57
C ASN A 89 -11.08 12.91 -4.69
N LEU A 90 -11.80 13.47 -3.74
CA LEU A 90 -11.32 14.46 -2.76
C LEU A 90 -11.15 13.87 -1.36
N ARG A 91 -11.43 12.59 -1.16
CA ARG A 91 -11.24 11.92 0.14
C ARG A 91 -9.77 11.61 0.40
N PRO A 92 -9.35 11.43 1.66
CA PRO A 92 -7.95 11.16 2.02
C PRO A 92 -7.32 10.01 1.23
N GLU A 93 -8.06 8.93 1.01
CA GLU A 93 -7.60 7.74 0.29
C GLU A 93 -7.24 8.03 -1.18
N ALA A 94 -7.85 9.03 -1.80
CA ALA A 94 -7.51 9.43 -3.16
C ALA A 94 -6.07 9.95 -3.25
N GLY A 95 -5.57 10.64 -2.22
CA GLY A 95 -4.16 11.04 -2.11
C GLY A 95 -3.23 9.84 -2.05
N LEU A 96 -3.58 8.81 -1.27
CA LEU A 96 -2.81 7.59 -1.15
C LEU A 96 -2.76 6.81 -2.49
N LEU A 97 -3.86 6.72 -3.20
CA LEU A 97 -3.89 6.08 -4.52
C LEU A 97 -3.08 6.88 -5.54
N LYS A 98 -3.21 8.22 -5.52
CA LYS A 98 -2.45 9.11 -6.42
C LYS A 98 -0.94 8.93 -6.22
N ILE A 99 -0.42 9.02 -5.00
CA ILE A 99 1.02 8.92 -4.76
C ILE A 99 1.58 7.54 -5.15
N ARG A 100 0.85 6.46 -4.89
CA ARG A 100 1.25 5.10 -5.31
C ARG A 100 1.38 4.98 -6.82
N LYS A 101 0.44 5.54 -7.56
CA LYS A 101 0.44 5.57 -9.02
C LYS A 101 1.59 6.42 -9.56
N GLU A 102 1.73 7.63 -9.05
CA GLU A 102 2.74 8.60 -9.51
C GLU A 102 4.19 8.15 -9.25
N LEU A 103 4.42 7.43 -8.16
CA LEU A 103 5.71 6.85 -7.83
C LEU A 103 5.91 5.43 -8.40
N GLY A 104 4.94 4.87 -9.10
CA GLY A 104 5.01 3.51 -9.66
C GLY A 104 5.19 2.41 -8.61
N LEU A 105 4.59 2.55 -7.44
CA LEU A 105 4.72 1.61 -6.32
C LEU A 105 3.80 0.40 -6.51
N PHE A 106 4.21 -0.52 -7.37
CA PHE A 106 3.39 -1.65 -7.76
C PHE A 106 3.44 -2.86 -6.81
N ALA A 107 4.52 -3.02 -6.05
CA ALA A 107 4.73 -4.18 -5.18
C ALA A 107 4.51 -3.82 -3.71
N ASN A 108 3.41 -4.28 -3.12
CA ASN A 108 3.16 -4.18 -1.70
C ASN A 108 3.66 -5.43 -0.99
N LEU A 109 4.71 -5.30 -0.19
CA LEU A 109 5.34 -6.38 0.56
C LEU A 109 4.75 -6.45 1.96
N ARG A 110 4.05 -7.53 2.28
CA ARG A 110 3.36 -7.69 3.56
C ARG A 110 3.85 -8.95 4.27
N PRO A 111 4.86 -8.81 5.16
CA PRO A 111 5.29 -9.94 5.98
C PRO A 111 4.20 -10.34 6.98
N ALA A 112 3.99 -11.62 7.14
CA ALA A 112 3.12 -12.20 8.15
C ALA A 112 3.88 -13.31 8.88
N ASN A 113 4.33 -13.00 10.08
CA ASN A 113 5.07 -13.91 10.94
C ASN A 113 4.28 -14.15 12.23
N LEU A 114 4.22 -15.40 12.66
CA LEU A 114 3.75 -15.71 14.00
C LEU A 114 4.96 -15.72 14.95
N TYR A 115 5.00 -14.73 15.83
CA TYR A 115 5.99 -14.68 16.90
C TYR A 115 5.57 -15.63 18.03
N PRO A 116 6.51 -16.38 18.64
CA PRO A 116 6.18 -17.31 19.74
C PRO A 116 5.38 -16.66 20.86
N GLU A 117 5.71 -15.43 21.21
CA GLU A 117 5.06 -14.65 22.27
C GLU A 117 3.60 -14.27 21.94
N LEU A 118 3.22 -14.32 20.67
CA LEU A 118 1.87 -14.01 20.19
C LEU A 118 1.07 -15.24 19.78
N ARG A 119 1.60 -16.45 20.06
CA ARG A 119 0.97 -17.70 19.66
C ARG A 119 -0.47 -17.83 20.17
N GLU A 120 -0.70 -17.50 21.42
CA GLU A 120 -2.02 -17.58 22.06
C GLU A 120 -3.04 -16.59 21.47
N ALA A 121 -2.59 -15.51 20.86
CA ALA A 121 -3.44 -14.54 20.18
C ALA A 121 -3.82 -14.97 18.74
N CYS A 122 -3.21 -16.05 18.24
CA CYS A 122 -3.50 -16.56 16.90
C CYS A 122 -4.84 -17.30 16.87
N PRO A 123 -5.78 -16.96 15.96
CA PRO A 123 -7.09 -17.62 15.91
C PRO A 123 -7.07 -19.00 15.26
N LEU A 124 -5.92 -19.43 14.75
CA LEU A 124 -5.78 -20.76 14.12
C LEU A 124 -5.53 -21.83 15.17
N LYS A 125 -5.96 -23.05 14.86
CA LYS A 125 -5.72 -24.22 15.70
C LYS A 125 -4.24 -24.61 15.72
N ASP A 126 -3.78 -25.20 16.82
CA ASP A 126 -2.39 -25.59 17.01
C ASP A 126 -1.88 -26.60 15.97
N ASP A 127 -2.69 -27.53 15.53
CA ASP A 127 -2.37 -28.49 14.47
C ASP A 127 -2.15 -27.81 13.10
N ILE A 128 -2.79 -26.67 12.85
CA ILE A 128 -2.59 -25.86 11.64
C ILE A 128 -1.36 -24.96 11.78
N ILE A 129 -1.15 -24.38 12.96
CA ILE A 129 -0.01 -23.50 13.23
C ILE A 129 1.32 -24.26 13.19
N GLY A 130 1.36 -25.50 13.71
CA GLY A 130 2.57 -26.27 13.87
C GLY A 130 3.62 -25.48 14.66
N ASP A 131 4.83 -25.37 14.13
CA ASP A 131 5.95 -24.59 14.70
C ASP A 131 5.85 -23.07 14.42
N GLY A 132 4.75 -22.62 13.85
CA GLY A 132 4.55 -21.24 13.44
C GLY A 132 4.60 -21.04 11.93
N PHE A 133 4.41 -19.81 11.48
CA PHE A 133 4.52 -19.47 10.07
C PHE A 133 5.28 -18.17 9.85
N ASP A 134 5.95 -18.12 8.72
CA ASP A 134 6.64 -16.93 8.19
C ASP A 134 6.33 -16.83 6.69
N MET A 135 5.48 -15.89 6.31
CA MET A 135 5.04 -15.68 4.94
C MET A 135 5.34 -14.26 4.48
N MET A 136 5.66 -14.08 3.21
CA MET A 136 5.69 -12.81 2.53
C MET A 136 4.52 -12.77 1.53
N ILE A 137 3.51 -11.96 1.82
CA ILE A 137 2.40 -11.73 0.89
C ILE A 137 2.81 -10.64 -0.09
N MET A 138 2.94 -11.01 -1.35
CA MET A 138 3.25 -10.10 -2.45
C MET A 138 1.96 -9.66 -3.12
N ARG A 139 1.61 -8.37 -2.97
CA ARG A 139 0.40 -7.83 -3.59
C ARG A 139 0.76 -6.89 -4.73
N GLU A 140 0.25 -7.18 -5.94
CA GLU A 140 0.22 -6.17 -7.00
C GLU A 140 -0.70 -5.03 -6.55
N LEU A 141 -0.22 -3.78 -6.58
CA LEU A 141 -0.85 -2.67 -5.89
C LEU A 141 -1.48 -1.64 -6.83
N THR A 142 -1.03 -1.54 -8.07
CA THR A 142 -1.44 -0.49 -9.02
C THR A 142 -2.32 -0.97 -10.17
N GLY A 143 -2.70 -2.24 -10.14
CA GLY A 143 -3.74 -2.83 -10.99
C GLY A 143 -5.00 -3.22 -10.20
N GLY A 144 -5.91 -3.91 -10.85
CA GLY A 144 -7.10 -4.48 -10.25
C GLY A 144 -8.23 -3.49 -9.99
N LEU A 145 -9.06 -3.77 -8.97
CA LEU A 145 -10.30 -3.04 -8.67
C LEU A 145 -10.10 -1.55 -8.35
N TYR A 146 -9.01 -1.20 -7.69
CA TYR A 146 -8.83 0.18 -7.19
C TYR A 146 -8.46 1.17 -8.28
N PHE A 147 -7.95 0.70 -9.41
CA PHE A 147 -7.51 1.52 -10.54
C PHE A 147 -8.32 1.28 -11.81
N GLY A 148 -9.25 0.31 -11.79
CA GLY A 148 -10.20 0.07 -12.85
C GLY A 148 -11.28 1.15 -12.95
N ALA A 149 -12.00 1.14 -14.06
CA ALA A 149 -13.16 2.00 -14.25
C ALA A 149 -14.24 1.67 -13.20
N ARG A 150 -14.86 2.72 -12.67
CA ARG A 150 -15.96 2.58 -11.71
C ARG A 150 -17.06 3.59 -12.01
N LYS A 151 -18.29 3.19 -11.78
CA LYS A 151 -19.45 4.08 -11.91
C LYS A 151 -20.59 3.62 -10.99
N THR A 152 -21.42 4.57 -10.60
CA THR A 152 -22.75 4.31 -10.04
C THR A 152 -23.76 5.02 -10.92
N GLU A 153 -24.77 4.31 -11.36
CA GLU A 153 -25.80 4.81 -12.28
C GLU A 153 -27.17 4.23 -11.92
N ASN A 154 -28.23 4.88 -12.39
CA ASN A 154 -29.57 4.32 -12.31
C ASN A 154 -29.85 3.50 -13.57
N VAL A 155 -30.12 2.23 -13.40
CA VAL A 155 -30.51 1.30 -14.49
C VAL A 155 -31.95 0.85 -14.20
N ASP A 156 -32.87 1.23 -15.06
CA ASP A 156 -34.30 0.87 -14.94
C ASP A 156 -34.92 1.21 -13.57
N GLY A 157 -34.55 2.35 -12.98
CA GLY A 157 -35.04 2.80 -11.70
C GLY A 157 -34.28 2.25 -10.48
N VAL A 158 -33.26 1.39 -10.70
CA VAL A 158 -32.45 0.78 -9.64
C VAL A 158 -31.02 1.35 -9.63
N GLU A 159 -30.57 1.82 -8.47
CA GLU A 159 -29.20 2.27 -8.31
C GLU A 159 -28.23 1.07 -8.47
N THR A 160 -27.32 1.17 -9.44
CA THR A 160 -26.38 0.11 -9.81
C THR A 160 -24.97 0.62 -9.78
N ALA A 161 -24.10 -0.04 -9.02
CA ALA A 161 -22.68 0.27 -8.93
C ALA A 161 -21.83 -0.78 -9.65
N VAL A 162 -20.80 -0.32 -10.37
CA VAL A 162 -19.86 -1.19 -11.11
C VAL A 162 -18.44 -0.82 -10.76
N ASP A 163 -17.65 -1.83 -10.36
CA ASP A 163 -16.19 -1.76 -10.25
C ASP A 163 -15.56 -2.74 -11.24
N THR A 164 -14.62 -2.28 -12.04
CA THR A 164 -13.97 -3.10 -13.07
C THR A 164 -12.62 -3.63 -12.55
N LEU A 165 -12.47 -4.95 -12.51
CA LEU A 165 -11.22 -5.64 -12.23
C LEU A 165 -10.44 -5.84 -13.52
N THR A 166 -9.29 -5.17 -13.65
CA THR A 166 -8.40 -5.33 -14.82
C THR A 166 -6.97 -5.61 -14.40
N TYR A 167 -6.35 -6.58 -15.06
CA TYR A 167 -4.91 -6.82 -15.02
C TYR A 167 -4.39 -7.06 -16.43
N ASN A 168 -3.23 -6.49 -16.75
CA ASN A 168 -2.51 -6.79 -17.98
C ASN A 168 -1.28 -7.65 -17.70
N GLU A 169 -0.71 -8.21 -18.77
CA GLU A 169 0.44 -9.11 -18.67
C GLU A 169 1.64 -8.47 -17.99
N ASN A 170 1.92 -7.19 -18.25
CA ASN A 170 3.08 -6.49 -17.67
C ASN A 170 2.93 -6.31 -16.14
N GLU A 171 1.73 -6.00 -15.67
CA GLU A 171 1.43 -5.90 -14.23
C GLU A 171 1.65 -7.23 -13.53
N ILE A 172 1.16 -8.32 -14.11
CA ILE A 172 1.34 -9.66 -13.56
C ILE A 172 2.82 -10.07 -13.59
N ARG A 173 3.50 -9.86 -14.71
CA ARG A 173 4.90 -10.22 -14.89
C ARG A 173 5.81 -9.52 -13.88
N ARG A 174 5.66 -8.20 -13.69
CA ARG A 174 6.52 -7.44 -12.77
C ARG A 174 6.38 -7.89 -11.32
N ILE A 175 5.15 -8.21 -10.85
CA ILE A 175 4.96 -8.68 -9.48
C ILE A 175 5.43 -10.12 -9.32
N ALA A 176 5.24 -10.98 -10.34
CA ALA A 176 5.73 -12.36 -10.33
C ALA A 176 7.26 -12.41 -10.23
N ILE A 177 7.99 -11.63 -11.04
CA ILE A 177 9.46 -11.51 -10.96
C ILE A 177 9.88 -11.14 -9.55
N ARG A 178 9.27 -10.12 -8.94
CA ARG A 178 9.60 -9.73 -7.55
C ARG A 178 9.27 -10.82 -6.54
N GLY A 179 8.18 -11.57 -6.75
CA GLY A 179 7.84 -12.73 -5.94
C GLY A 179 8.91 -13.82 -5.99
N PHE A 180 9.37 -14.17 -7.17
CA PHE A 180 10.46 -15.14 -7.35
C PHE A 180 11.79 -14.65 -6.79
N ASP A 181 12.18 -13.38 -7.00
CA ASP A 181 13.39 -12.78 -6.43
C ASP A 181 13.42 -12.88 -4.89
N ILE A 182 12.28 -12.60 -4.25
CA ILE A 182 12.16 -12.71 -2.80
C ILE A 182 12.18 -14.18 -2.35
N ALA A 183 11.51 -15.06 -3.07
CA ALA A 183 11.51 -16.49 -2.76
C ALA A 183 12.93 -17.08 -2.81
N MET A 184 13.77 -16.66 -3.76
CA MET A 184 15.17 -17.09 -3.85
C MET A 184 16.00 -16.72 -2.63
N LYS A 185 15.66 -15.62 -1.96
CA LYS A 185 16.29 -15.17 -0.70
C LYS A 185 15.68 -15.80 0.55
N ARG A 186 14.65 -16.63 0.39
CA ARG A 186 13.92 -17.31 1.46
C ARG A 186 13.93 -18.83 1.24
N ARG A 187 12.79 -19.49 1.36
CA ARG A 187 12.65 -20.95 1.25
C ARG A 187 12.45 -21.46 -0.17
N LYS A 188 12.63 -20.63 -1.18
CA LYS A 188 12.48 -20.96 -2.62
C LYS A 188 11.10 -21.52 -2.97
N LYS A 189 10.06 -21.06 -2.26
CA LYS A 189 8.69 -21.48 -2.49
C LYS A 189 7.83 -20.25 -2.80
N VAL A 190 7.07 -20.33 -3.90
CA VAL A 190 6.05 -19.35 -4.29
C VAL A 190 4.71 -20.06 -4.37
N THR A 191 3.68 -19.46 -3.82
CA THR A 191 2.29 -19.91 -3.99
C THR A 191 1.54 -18.82 -4.73
N SER A 192 1.06 -19.13 -5.94
CA SER A 192 0.20 -18.23 -6.71
C SER A 192 -1.25 -18.47 -6.32
N VAL A 193 -1.98 -17.39 -6.04
CA VAL A 193 -3.39 -17.44 -5.65
C VAL A 193 -4.24 -16.78 -6.73
N ASP A 194 -5.18 -17.54 -7.28
CA ASP A 194 -6.07 -17.07 -8.35
C ASP A 194 -7.47 -17.73 -8.27
N LYS A 195 -8.39 -17.26 -9.10
CA LYS A 195 -9.73 -17.83 -9.32
C LYS A 195 -9.93 -18.17 -10.81
N ALA A 196 -8.98 -18.88 -11.42
CA ALA A 196 -8.91 -19.12 -12.85
C ALA A 196 -10.05 -19.99 -13.41
N ASN A 197 -10.75 -20.74 -12.56
CA ASN A 197 -11.94 -21.50 -12.97
C ASN A 197 -13.12 -20.60 -13.35
N VAL A 198 -13.12 -19.30 -12.95
CA VAL A 198 -14.23 -18.38 -13.21
C VAL A 198 -13.76 -17.10 -13.94
N LEU A 199 -12.68 -16.47 -13.47
CA LEU A 199 -12.30 -15.12 -13.89
C LEU A 199 -11.25 -15.12 -14.99
N ASP A 200 -11.48 -14.29 -16.03
CA ASP A 200 -10.52 -14.09 -17.12
C ASP A 200 -9.22 -13.48 -16.65
N SER A 201 -9.27 -12.50 -15.74
CA SER A 201 -8.09 -11.90 -15.10
C SER A 201 -7.24 -12.93 -14.37
N SER A 202 -7.87 -13.89 -13.69
CA SER A 202 -7.18 -14.99 -13.00
C SER A 202 -6.61 -16.03 -13.98
N ARG A 203 -7.27 -16.28 -15.11
CA ARG A 203 -6.72 -17.13 -16.20
C ARG A 203 -5.45 -16.52 -16.78
N LEU A 204 -5.48 -15.20 -17.05
CA LEU A 204 -4.28 -14.47 -17.50
C LEU A 204 -3.18 -14.51 -16.44
N TRP A 205 -3.54 -14.29 -15.17
CA TRP A 205 -2.61 -14.36 -14.04
C TRP A 205 -1.87 -15.70 -14.01
N ARG A 206 -2.62 -16.80 -14.03
CA ARG A 206 -2.07 -18.18 -14.02
C ARG A 206 -1.18 -18.44 -15.23
N LYS A 207 -1.59 -17.99 -16.42
CA LYS A 207 -0.81 -18.14 -17.66
C LYS A 207 0.54 -17.43 -17.58
N VAL A 208 0.60 -16.25 -16.98
CA VAL A 208 1.82 -15.44 -16.94
C VAL A 208 2.77 -15.86 -15.81
N VAL A 209 2.22 -16.35 -14.68
CA VAL A 209 3.04 -16.76 -13.53
C VAL A 209 3.68 -18.13 -13.75
N ASN A 210 3.01 -19.06 -14.46
CA ASN A 210 3.52 -20.38 -14.79
C ASN A 210 4.36 -20.37 -16.07
#